data_cdac22413ff25b405b1a7d3d30a0dd4b
#
_entry.id   cdac22413ff25b405b1a7d3d30a0dd4b
#
_cell.length_a   1.000
_cell.length_b   1.000
_cell.length_c   1.000
_cell.angle_alpha   90.00
_cell.angle_beta   90.00
_cell.angle_gamma   90.00
#
_symmetry.space_group_name_H-M   'P 1'
#
loop_
_entity.id
_entity.type
_entity.pdbx_description
1 polymer ?
#
loop_
_entity_poly.entity_id
_entity_poly.type
_entity_poly.pdbx_seq_one_letter_code
_entity_poly.pdbx_strand_id
1 'polypeptide(L)'
;ADQILAYDKLSFSNNLGESNNLAYNVGKLAKVAILHTDEGLEDSGIISASMAKKLATRVDLKYDIVVEKDSRIISMVKVGDHIEASDNLLVFEDAFDDEDAQELMNSLADGEISEIGKRKVVSDVTGVVKGIKIYRTTELEDMSPSLRKIVSAYEKPLKEQAAKLKENGLSISSVPAHYVLPATGKLKKAQDAVLIEFYVEYLDTVGVGDKVVYNAANKAVEKSIFPEGLEPYTEFRPEEKID
;
A
#
# COMPACT_ATOMS: atom_id res chain seq x y z
N ALA A 1 -5.62 36.69 -3.17
CA ALA A 1 -4.89 35.69 -3.98
C ALA A 1 -3.83 35.07 -3.13
N ASP A 2 -3.43 34.82 -2.13
CA ASP A 2 -2.26 34.19 -1.48
C ASP A 2 -2.63 33.14 -0.42
N GLN A 3 -3.79 32.52 -0.60
CA GLN A 3 -4.27 31.51 0.31
C GLN A 3 -3.81 30.11 -0.18
N ILE A 4 -3.15 29.36 0.70
CA ILE A 4 -2.79 27.95 0.45
C ILE A 4 -4.08 27.13 0.48
N LEU A 5 -4.42 26.49 -0.65
CA LEU A 5 -5.61 25.64 -0.79
C LEU A 5 -5.36 24.19 -0.35
N ALA A 6 -4.16 23.68 -0.63
CA ALA A 6 -3.74 22.34 -0.22
C ALA A 6 -2.21 22.26 -0.21
N TYR A 7 -1.66 21.39 0.60
CA TYR A 7 -0.23 21.04 0.59
C TYR A 7 -0.01 19.62 1.11
N ASP A 8 1.08 19.01 0.68
CA ASP A 8 1.51 17.72 1.19
C ASP A 8 2.22 17.91 2.54
N LYS A 9 1.68 17.30 3.58
CA LYS A 9 2.22 17.39 4.95
C LYS A 9 3.54 16.64 5.13
N LEU A 10 3.92 15.78 4.23
CA LEU A 10 5.20 15.07 4.28
C LEU A 10 6.34 15.96 3.74
N SER A 11 6.04 16.69 2.66
CA SER A 11 7.00 17.56 2.00
C SER A 11 7.07 18.97 2.58
N PHE A 12 6.04 19.40 3.28
CA PHE A 12 5.95 20.77 3.81
C PHE A 12 5.49 20.79 5.27
N SER A 13 6.00 21.74 6.02
CA SER A 13 5.55 22.07 7.38
C SER A 13 5.14 23.52 7.46
N ASN A 14 4.21 23.84 8.39
CA ASN A 14 3.93 25.22 8.72
C ASN A 14 5.15 25.84 9.42
N ASN A 15 5.59 27.00 8.94
CA ASN A 15 6.62 27.76 9.61
C ASN A 15 6.00 28.44 10.84
N LEU A 16 6.44 28.04 12.04
CA LEU A 16 5.85 28.40 13.33
C LEU A 16 5.94 29.92 13.69
N GLY A 17 6.52 30.73 12.84
CA GLY A 17 6.71 32.17 13.14
C GLY A 17 5.95 33.13 12.21
N GLU A 18 5.47 32.67 11.06
CA GLU A 18 4.85 33.53 10.07
C GLU A 18 3.56 32.89 9.53
N SER A 19 2.46 33.61 9.65
CA SER A 19 1.16 33.17 9.14
C SER A 19 1.24 32.92 7.63
N ASN A 20 0.81 31.73 7.22
CA ASN A 20 0.67 31.28 5.83
C ASN A 20 1.95 30.92 5.06
N ASN A 21 3.11 30.81 5.67
CA ASN A 21 4.31 30.35 4.98
C ASN A 21 4.55 28.84 5.21
N LEU A 22 4.69 28.12 4.13
CA LEU A 22 5.09 26.71 4.15
C LEU A 22 6.61 26.61 4.02
N ALA A 23 7.23 25.86 4.92
CA ALA A 23 8.63 25.47 4.82
C ALA A 23 8.73 24.09 4.16
N TYR A 24 9.58 23.98 3.16
CA TYR A 24 9.88 22.69 2.52
C TYR A 24 10.77 21.86 3.46
N ASN A 25 10.36 20.64 3.73
CA ASN A 25 11.10 19.70 4.57
C ASN A 25 12.20 19.02 3.75
N VAL A 26 13.40 19.57 3.76
CA VAL A 26 14.55 19.04 3.02
C VAL A 26 15.36 18.11 3.93
N GLY A 27 14.88 16.88 4.11
CA GLY A 27 15.59 15.89 4.91
C GLY A 27 15.48 16.11 6.43
N LYS A 28 16.33 15.45 7.17
CA LYS A 28 16.41 15.49 8.63
C LYS A 28 17.80 15.90 9.07
N LEU A 29 17.88 16.61 10.19
CA LEU A 29 19.16 16.94 10.80
C LEU A 29 19.71 15.69 11.49
N ALA A 30 20.93 15.30 11.12
CA ALA A 30 21.64 14.15 11.65
C ALA A 30 23.04 14.54 12.13
N LYS A 31 23.54 13.83 13.12
CA LYS A 31 24.96 13.88 13.51
C LYS A 31 25.72 12.86 12.71
N VAL A 32 26.60 13.33 11.85
CA VAL A 32 27.35 12.47 10.91
C VAL A 32 28.82 12.43 11.30
N ALA A 33 29.41 11.25 11.39
CA ALA A 33 30.85 11.04 11.45
C ALA A 33 31.35 10.49 10.12
N ILE A 34 32.44 11.06 9.60
CA ILE A 34 33.13 10.53 8.44
C ILE A 34 34.35 9.79 8.95
N LEU A 35 34.34 8.48 8.83
CA LEU A 35 35.38 7.60 9.35
C LEU A 35 35.91 6.71 8.25
N HIS A 36 37.19 6.40 8.31
CA HIS A 36 37.75 5.30 7.54
C HIS A 36 37.68 4.03 8.39
N THR A 37 36.94 3.03 7.93
CA THR A 37 36.83 1.74 8.61
C THR A 37 37.20 0.61 7.68
N ASP A 38 37.80 -0.44 8.23
CA ASP A 38 38.18 -1.64 7.46
C ASP A 38 36.95 -2.40 6.91
N GLU A 39 35.78 -2.12 7.45
CA GLU A 39 34.51 -2.71 7.03
C GLU A 39 33.81 -1.92 5.93
N GLY A 40 34.21 -0.69 5.68
CA GLY A 40 33.59 0.22 4.71
C GLY A 40 34.21 0.08 3.32
N LEU A 41 33.39 -0.22 2.32
CA LEU A 41 33.76 0.04 0.94
C LEU A 41 33.53 1.52 0.65
N GLU A 42 34.17 2.03 -0.41
CA GLU A 42 33.94 3.39 -0.90
C GLU A 42 32.45 3.66 -1.07
N ASP A 43 31.98 4.83 -0.65
CA ASP A 43 30.57 5.28 -0.70
C ASP A 43 29.60 4.44 0.17
N SER A 44 30.05 3.74 1.17
CA SER A 44 29.16 3.04 2.11
C SER A 44 28.82 3.92 3.31
N GLY A 45 27.57 3.76 3.81
CA GLY A 45 27.07 4.37 5.02
C GLY A 45 26.64 3.33 6.07
N ILE A 46 26.58 3.79 7.30
CA ILE A 46 25.96 3.05 8.40
C ILE A 46 25.06 4.04 9.13
N ILE A 47 23.83 3.69 9.34
CA ILE A 47 22.81 4.53 9.95
C ILE A 47 22.31 3.94 11.26
N SER A 48 21.93 4.78 12.21
CA SER A 48 21.27 4.30 13.42
C SER A 48 19.82 3.88 13.16
N ALA A 49 19.30 2.91 13.92
CA ALA A 49 17.90 2.50 13.83
C ALA A 49 16.95 3.66 14.15
N SER A 50 17.35 4.59 15.03
CA SER A 50 16.58 5.78 15.36
C SER A 50 16.49 6.74 14.19
N MET A 51 17.59 6.95 13.47
CA MET A 51 17.62 7.82 12.29
C MET A 51 16.91 7.17 11.10
N ALA A 52 17.07 5.87 10.89
CA ALA A 52 16.33 5.12 9.87
C ALA A 52 14.81 5.31 10.03
N LYS A 53 14.31 5.26 11.26
CA LYS A 53 12.89 5.55 11.58
C LYS A 53 12.51 7.02 11.32
N LYS A 54 13.40 7.98 11.62
CA LYS A 54 13.14 9.41 11.34
C LYS A 54 13.07 9.71 9.84
N LEU A 55 13.77 8.94 9.03
CA LEU A 55 13.77 9.05 7.57
C LEU A 55 12.66 8.22 6.91
N ALA A 56 11.85 7.49 7.70
CA ALA A 56 10.77 6.69 7.20
C ALA A 56 9.79 7.52 6.34
N THR A 57 9.40 6.94 5.23
CA THR A 57 8.46 7.53 4.27
C THR A 57 7.18 6.71 4.25
N ARG A 58 6.03 7.39 4.10
CA ARG A 58 4.77 6.68 3.85
C ARG A 58 4.69 6.28 2.40
N VAL A 59 4.44 5.02 2.17
CA VAL A 59 4.33 4.42 0.85
C VAL A 59 3.01 3.68 0.75
N ASP A 60 2.36 3.78 -0.41
CA ASP A 60 1.18 3.00 -0.73
C ASP A 60 1.57 1.77 -1.55
N LEU A 61 1.42 0.59 -0.97
CA LEU A 61 1.58 -0.67 -1.67
C LEU A 61 0.25 -1.07 -2.31
N LYS A 62 0.31 -1.42 -3.59
CA LYS A 62 -0.86 -1.79 -4.38
C LYS A 62 -0.90 -3.29 -4.63
N TYR A 63 -2.02 -3.91 -4.30
CA TYR A 63 -2.32 -5.31 -4.62
C TYR A 63 -3.41 -5.39 -5.68
N ASP A 64 -3.14 -6.06 -6.78
CA ASP A 64 -4.06 -6.28 -7.89
C ASP A 64 -4.54 -7.73 -7.92
N ILE A 65 -5.80 -7.95 -7.61
CA ILE A 65 -6.38 -9.28 -7.50
C ILE A 65 -7.50 -9.44 -8.51
N VAL A 66 -7.37 -10.42 -9.39
CA VAL A 66 -8.42 -10.80 -10.34
C VAL A 66 -9.21 -11.96 -9.76
N VAL A 67 -10.52 -11.77 -9.68
CA VAL A 67 -11.49 -12.75 -9.17
C VAL A 67 -12.49 -13.05 -10.28
N GLU A 68 -12.76 -14.33 -10.54
CA GLU A 68 -13.75 -14.74 -11.53
C GLU A 68 -15.17 -14.43 -11.05
N LYS A 69 -16.09 -14.26 -12.01
CA LYS A 69 -17.48 -13.86 -11.71
C LYS A 69 -18.21 -14.81 -10.75
N ASP A 70 -17.91 -16.10 -10.85
CA ASP A 70 -18.56 -17.16 -10.10
C ASP A 70 -17.89 -17.43 -8.74
N SER A 71 -16.72 -16.83 -8.48
CA SER A 71 -16.00 -17.01 -7.22
C SER A 71 -16.78 -16.48 -6.02
N ARG A 72 -16.72 -17.20 -4.92
CA ARG A 72 -17.37 -16.85 -3.66
C ARG A 72 -16.39 -16.09 -2.75
N ILE A 73 -16.69 -14.85 -2.44
CA ILE A 73 -15.91 -14.08 -1.48
C ILE A 73 -16.29 -14.51 -0.05
N ILE A 74 -15.28 -14.94 0.71
CA ILE A 74 -15.41 -15.40 2.10
C ILE A 74 -15.19 -14.22 3.04
N SER A 75 -14.07 -13.50 2.86
CA SER A 75 -13.75 -12.32 3.65
C SER A 75 -12.95 -11.32 2.84
N MET A 76 -13.09 -10.05 3.18
CA MET A 76 -12.37 -8.94 2.57
C MET A 76 -12.18 -7.84 3.61
N VAL A 77 -10.99 -7.25 3.68
CA VAL A 77 -10.69 -6.07 4.50
C VAL A 77 -11.46 -4.85 4.00
N LYS A 78 -11.59 -3.86 4.86
CA LYS A 78 -12.27 -2.60 4.57
C LYS A 78 -11.28 -1.44 4.60
N VAL A 79 -11.67 -0.34 3.95
CA VAL A 79 -10.92 0.92 4.06
C VAL A 79 -10.91 1.37 5.51
N GLY A 80 -9.74 1.66 6.03
CA GLY A 80 -9.49 2.04 7.42
C GLY A 80 -9.01 0.90 8.32
N ASP A 81 -9.08 -0.35 7.87
CA ASP A 81 -8.60 -1.49 8.66
C ASP A 81 -7.07 -1.41 8.83
N HIS A 82 -6.62 -1.70 10.05
CA HIS A 82 -5.22 -1.96 10.34
C HIS A 82 -4.94 -3.43 10.07
N ILE A 83 -3.86 -3.69 9.36
CA ILE A 83 -3.41 -5.02 8.98
C ILE A 83 -1.97 -5.22 9.36
N GLU A 84 -1.60 -6.42 9.72
CA GLU A 84 -0.23 -6.86 9.93
C GLU A 84 0.28 -7.63 8.71
N ALA A 85 1.60 -7.76 8.60
CA ALA A 85 2.20 -8.62 7.59
C ALA A 85 1.68 -10.06 7.77
N SER A 86 1.29 -10.68 6.65
CA SER A 86 0.62 -11.98 6.57
C SER A 86 -0.87 -12.01 6.89
N ASP A 87 -1.49 -10.88 7.24
CA ASP A 87 -2.95 -10.81 7.35
C ASP A 87 -3.63 -10.95 5.99
N ASN A 88 -4.81 -11.58 5.98
CA ASN A 88 -5.57 -11.77 4.76
C ASN A 88 -6.24 -10.47 4.31
N LEU A 89 -5.90 -9.98 3.14
CA LEU A 89 -6.60 -8.88 2.46
C LEU A 89 -7.91 -9.35 1.83
N LEU A 90 -7.86 -10.53 1.20
CA LEU A 90 -8.98 -11.16 0.53
C LEU A 90 -8.88 -12.68 0.66
N VAL A 91 -9.99 -13.30 1.03
CA VAL A 91 -10.14 -14.75 0.99
C VAL A 91 -11.35 -15.05 0.09
N PHE A 92 -11.14 -15.84 -0.94
CA PHE A 92 -12.20 -16.24 -1.86
C PHE A 92 -12.00 -17.69 -2.30
N GLU A 93 -13.04 -18.25 -2.84
CA GLU A 93 -13.12 -19.62 -3.30
C GLU A 93 -13.56 -19.60 -4.77
N ASP A 94 -12.77 -20.19 -5.65
CA ASP A 94 -13.14 -20.31 -7.05
C ASP A 94 -14.30 -21.30 -7.21
N ALA A 95 -15.16 -21.06 -8.17
CA ALA A 95 -16.16 -22.05 -8.56
C ALA A 95 -15.43 -23.24 -9.21
N PHE A 96 -15.70 -24.43 -8.74
CA PHE A 96 -15.27 -25.65 -9.43
C PHE A 96 -16.25 -25.96 -10.54
N ASP A 97 -15.76 -26.36 -11.69
CA ASP A 97 -16.58 -27.00 -12.68
C ASP A 97 -17.14 -28.33 -12.11
N ASP A 98 -18.39 -28.64 -12.40
CA ASP A 98 -19.09 -29.80 -11.81
C ASP A 98 -18.35 -31.14 -11.99
N GLU A 99 -17.56 -31.28 -13.05
CA GLU A 99 -16.76 -32.49 -13.32
C GLU A 99 -15.54 -32.59 -12.39
N ASP A 100 -14.80 -31.47 -12.20
CA ASP A 100 -13.63 -31.41 -11.30
C ASP A 100 -14.05 -31.56 -9.84
N ALA A 101 -15.20 -30.99 -9.45
CA ALA A 101 -15.74 -31.10 -8.11
C ALA A 101 -16.13 -32.54 -7.74
N GLN A 102 -16.70 -33.30 -8.68
CA GLN A 102 -17.09 -34.71 -8.43
C GLN A 102 -15.87 -35.62 -8.30
N GLU A 103 -14.83 -35.42 -9.10
CA GLU A 103 -13.59 -36.19 -9.01
C GLU A 103 -12.84 -35.91 -7.69
N LEU A 104 -12.84 -34.65 -7.25
CA LEU A 104 -12.22 -34.22 -6.00
C LEU A 104 -13.00 -34.72 -4.77
N MET A 105 -14.33 -34.64 -4.79
CA MET A 105 -15.20 -35.15 -3.70
C MET A 105 -15.07 -36.67 -3.51
N ASN A 106 -14.77 -37.41 -4.56
CA ASN A 106 -14.57 -38.86 -4.47
C ASN A 106 -13.19 -39.27 -3.93
N SER A 107 -12.23 -38.35 -3.89
CA SER A 107 -10.82 -38.63 -3.53
C SER A 107 -10.40 -38.17 -2.13
N LEU A 108 -11.18 -37.34 -1.44
CA LEU A 108 -10.77 -36.64 -0.22
C LEU A 108 -11.78 -36.83 0.93
N ALA A 109 -11.27 -36.74 2.17
CA ALA A 109 -12.08 -36.74 3.37
C ALA A 109 -12.78 -35.37 3.61
N ASP A 110 -13.99 -35.38 4.16
CA ASP A 110 -14.86 -34.19 4.33
C ASP A 110 -14.19 -32.93 4.93
N GLY A 111 -13.10 -33.06 5.70
CA GLY A 111 -12.38 -31.95 6.31
C GLY A 111 -11.35 -31.28 5.37
N GLU A 112 -10.84 -31.98 4.40
CA GLU A 112 -9.81 -31.47 3.48
C GLU A 112 -10.43 -30.70 2.31
N ILE A 113 -11.64 -31.04 1.91
CA ILE A 113 -12.39 -30.42 0.82
C ILE A 113 -12.64 -28.92 1.09
N SER A 114 -12.83 -28.53 2.35
CA SER A 114 -13.15 -27.14 2.70
C SER A 114 -11.98 -26.15 2.55
N GLU A 115 -10.74 -26.63 2.45
CA GLU A 115 -9.55 -25.79 2.24
C GLU A 115 -9.06 -25.76 0.78
N ILE A 116 -9.47 -26.77 -0.01
CA ILE A 116 -9.15 -26.86 -1.42
C ILE A 116 -10.04 -25.87 -2.18
N GLY A 117 -9.42 -25.03 -3.02
CA GLY A 117 -10.13 -23.97 -3.73
C GLY A 117 -10.15 -22.63 -3.03
N LYS A 118 -9.84 -22.57 -1.73
CA LYS A 118 -9.68 -21.30 -1.04
C LYS A 118 -8.37 -20.64 -1.43
N ARG A 119 -8.48 -19.45 -2.00
CA ARG A 119 -7.36 -18.57 -2.28
C ARG A 119 -7.29 -17.48 -1.22
N LYS A 120 -6.11 -17.29 -0.65
CA LYS A 120 -5.82 -16.27 0.33
C LYS A 120 -4.82 -15.28 -0.27
N VAL A 121 -5.18 -14.02 -0.28
CA VAL A 121 -4.25 -12.95 -0.64
C VAL A 121 -3.87 -12.26 0.65
N VAL A 122 -2.59 -12.30 0.98
CA VAL A 122 -2.04 -11.78 2.23
C VAL A 122 -1.30 -10.46 1.99
N SER A 123 -1.19 -9.66 3.03
CA SER A 123 -0.38 -8.45 3.02
C SER A 123 1.08 -8.78 3.26
N ASP A 124 1.97 -8.16 2.50
CA ASP A 124 3.42 -8.23 2.72
C ASP A 124 3.91 -7.22 3.75
N VAL A 125 3.04 -6.28 4.14
CA VAL A 125 3.41 -5.15 5.01
C VAL A 125 2.40 -4.95 6.14
N THR A 126 2.86 -4.37 7.23
CA THR A 126 2.02 -3.88 8.32
C THR A 126 1.62 -2.43 8.03
N GLY A 127 0.32 -2.15 7.95
CA GLY A 127 -0.15 -0.83 7.55
C GLY A 127 -1.64 -0.62 7.70
N VAL A 128 -2.16 0.33 6.95
CA VAL A 128 -3.58 0.70 6.95
C VAL A 128 -4.13 0.63 5.53
N VAL A 129 -5.26 -0.01 5.34
CA VAL A 129 -5.96 -0.03 4.05
C VAL A 129 -6.52 1.36 3.75
N LYS A 130 -5.88 2.10 2.85
CA LYS A 130 -6.25 3.48 2.47
C LYS A 130 -7.34 3.53 1.42
N GLY A 131 -7.39 2.54 0.56
CA GLY A 131 -8.35 2.52 -0.52
C GLY A 131 -8.57 1.13 -1.10
N ILE A 132 -9.75 0.96 -1.65
CA ILE A 132 -10.12 -0.22 -2.41
C ILE A 132 -10.79 0.29 -3.68
N LYS A 133 -10.33 -0.19 -4.85
CA LYS A 133 -10.97 0.08 -6.13
C LYS A 133 -11.41 -1.22 -6.78
N ILE A 134 -12.58 -1.21 -7.37
CA ILE A 134 -13.15 -2.39 -8.00
C ILE A 134 -13.51 -2.06 -9.44
N TYR A 135 -13.09 -2.93 -10.36
CA TYR A 135 -13.38 -2.83 -11.79
C TYR A 135 -13.94 -4.18 -12.25
N ARG A 136 -14.89 -4.17 -13.17
CA ARG A 136 -15.53 -5.40 -13.65
C ARG A 136 -15.64 -5.46 -15.16
N THR A 137 -15.62 -6.66 -15.71
CA THR A 137 -15.89 -6.96 -17.13
C THR A 137 -17.25 -7.62 -17.33
N THR A 138 -17.91 -8.05 -16.24
CA THR A 138 -19.18 -8.79 -16.28
C THR A 138 -20.31 -7.97 -15.67
N GLU A 139 -21.54 -8.30 -16.00
CA GLU A 139 -22.72 -7.66 -15.44
C GLU A 139 -22.97 -8.14 -14.01
N LEU A 140 -23.66 -7.32 -13.20
CA LEU A 140 -23.90 -7.62 -11.78
C LEU A 140 -24.75 -8.89 -11.61
N GLU A 141 -25.67 -9.12 -12.54
CA GLU A 141 -26.59 -10.25 -12.54
C GLU A 141 -25.85 -11.59 -12.71
N ASP A 142 -24.74 -11.57 -13.41
CA ASP A 142 -23.92 -12.76 -13.73
C ASP A 142 -22.90 -13.12 -12.64
N MET A 143 -22.79 -12.27 -11.61
CA MET A 143 -21.84 -12.49 -10.52
C MET A 143 -22.44 -13.39 -9.42
N SER A 144 -21.56 -14.09 -8.71
CA SER A 144 -21.92 -14.78 -7.46
C SER A 144 -22.58 -13.81 -6.47
N PRO A 145 -23.48 -14.28 -5.60
CA PRO A 145 -24.18 -13.40 -4.65
C PRO A 145 -23.26 -12.60 -3.74
N SER A 146 -22.14 -13.19 -3.30
CA SER A 146 -21.14 -12.52 -2.44
C SER A 146 -20.39 -11.43 -3.17
N LEU A 147 -19.94 -11.71 -4.38
CA LEU A 147 -19.21 -10.75 -5.23
C LEU A 147 -20.13 -9.60 -5.66
N ARG A 148 -21.35 -9.92 -6.12
CA ARG A 148 -22.38 -8.92 -6.46
C ARG A 148 -22.66 -7.94 -5.32
N LYS A 149 -22.74 -8.43 -4.08
CA LYS A 149 -22.96 -7.60 -2.90
C LYS A 149 -21.82 -6.59 -2.70
N ILE A 150 -20.57 -7.02 -2.86
CA ILE A 150 -19.40 -6.17 -2.69
C ILE A 150 -19.32 -5.13 -3.80
N VAL A 151 -19.46 -5.55 -5.05
CA VAL A 151 -19.41 -4.65 -6.21
C VAL A 151 -20.55 -3.63 -6.16
N SER A 152 -21.77 -4.05 -5.85
CA SER A 152 -22.91 -3.14 -5.72
C SER A 152 -22.74 -2.13 -4.59
N ALA A 153 -22.19 -2.56 -3.44
CA ALA A 153 -21.90 -1.65 -2.32
C ALA A 153 -20.82 -0.62 -2.69
N TYR A 154 -19.84 -1.01 -3.47
CA TYR A 154 -18.81 -0.12 -3.99
C TYR A 154 -19.35 0.88 -5.04
N GLU A 155 -20.14 0.42 -6.00
CA GLU A 155 -20.65 1.26 -7.10
C GLU A 155 -21.72 2.26 -6.62
N LYS A 156 -22.52 1.93 -5.59
CA LYS A 156 -23.65 2.76 -5.14
C LYS A 156 -23.24 4.20 -4.80
N PRO A 157 -22.29 4.47 -3.88
CA PRO A 157 -21.90 5.85 -3.55
C PRO A 157 -21.30 6.60 -4.74
N LEU A 158 -20.68 5.90 -5.66
CA LEU A 158 -20.08 6.50 -6.85
C LEU A 158 -21.15 6.94 -7.85
N LYS A 159 -22.18 6.13 -8.04
CA LYS A 159 -23.36 6.50 -8.84
C LYS A 159 -24.10 7.71 -8.25
N GLU A 160 -24.26 7.74 -6.92
CA GLU A 160 -24.86 8.89 -6.23
C GLU A 160 -24.03 10.16 -6.38
N GLN A 161 -22.70 10.05 -6.27
CA GLN A 161 -21.80 11.18 -6.50
C GLN A 161 -21.87 11.68 -7.96
N ALA A 162 -21.87 10.78 -8.93
CA ALA A 162 -22.03 11.11 -10.34
C ALA A 162 -23.33 11.84 -10.62
N ALA A 163 -24.44 11.39 -10.03
CA ALA A 163 -25.75 12.04 -10.17
C ALA A 163 -25.74 13.47 -9.61
N LYS A 164 -25.18 13.67 -8.40
CA LYS A 164 -25.04 14.99 -7.78
C LYS A 164 -24.18 15.95 -8.62
N LEU A 165 -23.08 15.46 -9.18
CA LEU A 165 -22.23 16.29 -10.07
C LEU A 165 -22.98 16.70 -11.33
N LYS A 166 -23.75 15.79 -11.92
CA LYS A 166 -24.56 16.08 -13.10
C LYS A 166 -25.66 17.11 -12.79
N GLU A 167 -26.33 17.00 -11.65
CA GLU A 167 -27.33 17.98 -11.19
C GLU A 167 -26.75 19.39 -11.04
N ASN A 168 -25.48 19.47 -10.61
CA ASN A 168 -24.75 20.73 -10.47
C ASN A 168 -24.09 21.22 -11.78
N GLY A 169 -24.40 20.62 -12.92
CA GLY A 169 -23.87 21.00 -14.22
C GLY A 169 -22.40 20.66 -14.44
N LEU A 170 -21.80 19.83 -13.57
CA LEU A 170 -20.43 19.38 -13.71
C LEU A 170 -20.33 18.17 -14.64
N SER A 171 -19.23 18.09 -15.38
CA SER A 171 -19.01 16.97 -16.30
C SER A 171 -18.83 15.65 -15.53
N ILE A 172 -19.55 14.61 -15.96
CA ILE A 172 -19.39 13.25 -15.40
C ILE A 172 -17.99 12.68 -15.64
N SER A 173 -17.27 13.19 -16.61
CA SER A 173 -15.88 12.78 -16.88
C SER A 173 -14.89 13.10 -15.74
N SER A 174 -15.28 13.97 -14.80
CA SER A 174 -14.51 14.24 -13.59
C SER A 174 -14.71 13.19 -12.50
N VAL A 175 -15.74 12.35 -12.62
CA VAL A 175 -15.95 11.20 -11.74
C VAL A 175 -15.24 10.01 -12.37
N PRO A 176 -14.33 9.34 -11.65
CA PRO A 176 -13.70 8.14 -12.17
C PRO A 176 -14.76 7.16 -12.67
N ALA A 177 -14.57 6.63 -13.86
CA ALA A 177 -15.49 5.67 -14.45
C ALA A 177 -15.25 4.30 -13.79
N HIS A 178 -15.92 4.03 -12.71
CA HIS A 178 -15.66 2.92 -11.81
C HIS A 178 -16.04 1.55 -12.36
N TYR A 179 -16.80 1.53 -13.42
CA TYR A 179 -17.23 0.32 -14.13
C TYR A 179 -16.66 0.26 -15.54
N VAL A 180 -15.85 1.23 -15.94
CA VAL A 180 -15.09 1.16 -17.18
C VAL A 180 -13.78 0.45 -16.86
N LEU A 181 -13.60 -0.63 -17.55
CA LEU A 181 -12.38 -1.42 -17.49
C LEU A 181 -11.17 -0.56 -17.83
N PRO A 182 -10.10 -0.69 -17.09
CA PRO A 182 -8.85 -0.12 -17.53
C PRO A 182 -8.51 -0.73 -18.92
N ALA A 183 -8.24 0.12 -19.90
CA ALA A 183 -7.86 -0.30 -21.24
C ALA A 183 -6.56 -1.13 -21.24
N THR A 184 -5.84 -1.11 -20.12
CA THR A 184 -4.59 -1.82 -19.85
C THR A 184 -4.68 -2.51 -18.51
N GLY A 185 -4.00 -3.64 -18.33
CA GLY A 185 -3.92 -4.33 -17.07
C GLY A 185 -4.40 -5.79 -17.12
N LYS A 186 -4.56 -6.37 -15.93
CA LYS A 186 -4.85 -7.81 -15.79
C LYS A 186 -6.20 -8.21 -16.38
N LEU A 187 -7.21 -7.34 -16.32
CA LEU A 187 -8.54 -7.61 -16.88
C LEU A 187 -8.60 -7.60 -18.39
N LYS A 188 -7.61 -7.06 -19.09
CA LYS A 188 -7.60 -7.08 -20.57
C LYS A 188 -7.63 -8.49 -21.15
N LYS A 189 -7.17 -9.48 -20.38
CA LYS A 189 -7.11 -10.89 -20.79
C LYS A 189 -8.16 -11.77 -20.12
N ALA A 190 -8.77 -11.29 -19.02
CA ALA A 190 -9.77 -12.04 -18.29
C ALA A 190 -11.17 -11.62 -18.75
N GLN A 191 -11.89 -12.54 -19.34
CA GLN A 191 -13.33 -12.39 -19.61
C GLN A 191 -14.08 -12.74 -18.32
N ASP A 192 -15.18 -12.02 -18.07
CA ASP A 192 -16.09 -12.28 -16.95
C ASP A 192 -15.43 -12.31 -15.57
N ALA A 193 -14.61 -11.29 -15.30
CA ALA A 193 -13.86 -11.17 -14.05
C ALA A 193 -14.05 -9.80 -13.37
N VAL A 194 -13.65 -9.73 -12.12
CA VAL A 194 -13.59 -8.52 -11.30
C VAL A 194 -12.15 -8.30 -10.84
N LEU A 195 -11.60 -7.12 -11.08
CA LEU A 195 -10.33 -6.69 -10.52
C LEU A 195 -10.58 -5.91 -9.24
N ILE A 196 -9.99 -6.34 -8.14
CA ILE A 196 -10.00 -5.65 -6.86
C ILE A 196 -8.59 -5.16 -6.59
N GLU A 197 -8.44 -3.85 -6.46
CA GLU A 197 -7.18 -3.20 -6.12
C GLU A 197 -7.24 -2.75 -4.65
N PHE A 198 -6.30 -3.20 -3.84
CA PHE A 198 -6.10 -2.72 -2.47
C PHE A 198 -4.90 -1.77 -2.45
N TYR A 199 -5.05 -0.68 -1.72
CA TYR A 199 -3.98 0.29 -1.45
C TYR A 199 -3.72 0.29 0.05
N VAL A 200 -2.55 -0.19 0.44
CA VAL A 200 -2.11 -0.29 1.83
C VAL A 200 -1.01 0.72 2.08
N GLU A 201 -1.27 1.70 2.93
CA GLU A 201 -0.27 2.66 3.37
C GLU A 201 0.55 2.05 4.52
N TYR A 202 1.86 2.05 4.37
CA TYR A 202 2.79 1.63 5.42
C TYR A 202 3.96 2.62 5.56
N LEU A 203 4.70 2.51 6.65
CA LEU A 203 5.93 3.26 6.85
C LEU A 203 7.11 2.42 6.35
N ASP A 204 7.73 2.91 5.29
CA ASP A 204 8.95 2.34 4.77
C ASP A 204 10.14 3.04 5.43
N THR A 205 10.92 2.28 6.20
CA THR A 205 12.11 2.76 6.90
C THR A 205 13.34 2.50 6.05
N VAL A 206 14.36 3.35 6.20
CA VAL A 206 15.65 3.11 5.54
C VAL A 206 16.21 1.75 5.96
N GLY A 207 16.54 0.94 4.96
CA GLY A 207 17.07 -0.40 5.10
C GLY A 207 18.50 -0.54 4.56
N VAL A 208 19.09 -1.71 4.78
CA VAL A 208 20.38 -2.07 4.17
C VAL A 208 20.21 -2.13 2.65
N GLY A 209 21.10 -1.45 1.93
CA GLY A 209 21.05 -1.33 0.46
C GLY A 209 20.39 -0.05 -0.04
N ASP A 210 19.72 0.72 0.82
CA ASP A 210 19.13 1.99 0.46
C ASP A 210 20.20 3.08 0.27
N LYS A 211 19.88 4.05 -0.56
CA LYS A 211 20.76 5.20 -0.81
C LYS A 211 20.30 6.40 0.00
N VAL A 212 21.19 6.91 0.84
CA VAL A 212 20.97 8.13 1.62
C VAL A 212 21.91 9.23 1.11
N VAL A 213 21.42 10.46 1.08
CA VAL A 213 22.19 11.63 0.65
C VAL A 213 22.51 12.48 1.86
N TYR A 214 23.79 12.76 2.06
CA TYR A 214 24.31 13.67 3.07
C TYR A 214 24.71 15.00 2.42
N ASN A 215 24.43 16.11 3.07
CA ASN A 215 24.85 17.44 2.63
C ASN A 215 24.56 17.76 1.16
N ALA A 216 23.43 17.35 0.66
CA ALA A 216 22.93 17.62 -0.70
C ALA A 216 23.78 17.04 -1.88
N ALA A 217 24.99 16.55 -1.62
CA ALA A 217 25.89 16.07 -2.67
C ALA A 217 26.49 14.69 -2.39
N ASN A 218 26.81 14.39 -1.14
CA ASN A 218 27.43 13.12 -0.78
C ASN A 218 26.33 12.07 -0.59
N LYS A 219 26.40 10.98 -1.33
CA LYS A 219 25.48 9.86 -1.23
C LYS A 219 26.23 8.62 -0.77
N ALA A 220 25.59 7.82 0.04
CA ALA A 220 26.09 6.53 0.47
C ALA A 220 25.03 5.45 0.28
N VAL A 221 25.48 4.21 0.17
CA VAL A 221 24.62 3.02 0.25
C VAL A 221 24.73 2.48 1.67
N GLU A 222 23.60 2.37 2.34
CA GLU A 222 23.57 1.89 3.72
C GLU A 222 23.95 0.41 3.78
N LYS A 223 25.07 0.11 4.44
CA LYS A 223 25.62 -1.24 4.56
C LYS A 223 25.06 -1.96 5.79
N SER A 224 24.84 -1.23 6.85
CA SER A 224 24.30 -1.76 8.09
C SER A 224 23.52 -0.72 8.89
N ILE A 225 22.74 -1.19 9.84
CA ILE A 225 21.96 -0.35 10.76
C ILE A 225 22.40 -0.66 12.16
N PHE A 226 22.88 0.34 12.90
CA PHE A 226 23.18 0.18 14.32
C PHE A 226 21.89 -0.01 15.12
N PRO A 227 21.78 -1.09 15.92
CA PRO A 227 20.67 -1.27 16.84
C PRO A 227 20.58 -0.12 17.84
N GLU A 228 19.36 0.16 18.29
CA GLU A 228 19.10 1.19 19.29
C GLU A 228 19.91 0.95 20.58
N GLY A 229 20.61 1.98 21.02
CA GLY A 229 21.50 1.90 22.19
C GLY A 229 22.95 1.49 21.90
N LEU A 230 23.24 1.04 20.69
CA LEU A 230 24.60 0.65 20.26
C LEU A 230 25.21 1.69 19.29
N GLU A 231 24.60 2.85 19.16
CA GLU A 231 25.10 3.93 18.30
C GLU A 231 26.47 4.41 18.77
N PRO A 232 27.38 4.72 17.86
CA PRO A 232 28.69 5.30 18.19
C PRO A 232 28.55 6.65 18.91
N TYR A 233 29.54 7.01 19.68
CA TYR A 233 29.64 8.28 20.37
C TYR A 233 31.09 8.75 20.43
N THR A 234 31.28 10.04 20.70
CA THR A 234 32.62 10.59 20.91
C THR A 234 32.98 10.56 22.41
N GLU A 235 34.22 10.34 22.75
CA GLU A 235 34.68 10.36 24.14
C GLU A 235 34.44 11.72 24.84
N PHE A 236 34.43 12.80 24.04
CA PHE A 236 34.21 14.16 24.55
C PHE A 236 32.74 14.45 24.87
N ARG A 237 31.80 13.71 24.24
CA ARG A 237 30.35 13.88 24.41
C ARG A 237 29.65 12.52 24.32
N PRO A 238 29.82 11.68 25.34
CA PRO A 238 29.25 10.32 25.30
C PRO A 238 27.72 10.29 25.33
N GLU A 239 27.08 11.36 25.76
CA GLU A 239 25.62 11.52 25.72
C GLU A 239 25.08 11.83 24.31
N GLU A 240 25.94 12.30 23.40
CA GLU A 240 25.56 12.61 22.03
C GLU A 240 25.89 11.43 21.12
N LYS A 241 24.87 10.67 20.75
CA LYS A 241 24.99 9.56 19.80
C LYS A 241 25.12 10.08 18.36
N ILE A 242 25.82 9.32 17.53
CA ILE A 242 25.91 9.53 16.08
C ILE A 242 24.74 8.81 15.44
N ASP A 243 24.05 9.52 14.52
CA ASP A 243 22.83 9.03 13.85
C ASP A 243 23.09 8.06 12.70
#